data_0fb09aeae50f06b640c6eab171096e5d
#
_entry.id   0fb09aeae50f06b640c6eab171096e5d
#
_cell.length_a   1.000
_cell.length_b   1.000
_cell.length_c   1.000
_cell.angle_alpha   90.00
_cell.angle_beta   90.00
_cell.angle_gamma   90.00
#
_symmetry.space_group_name_H-M   'P 1'
#
loop_
_entity.id
_entity.type
_entity.pdbx_description
1 polymer ?
#
loop_
_entity_poly.entity_id
_entity_poly.type
_entity_poly.pdbx_seq_one_letter_code
_entity_poly.pdbx_strand_id
1 'polypeptide(L)'
;CRDFGIPVVVATQMLDSMVESPSPTRAEASDVATAVFDSADCLMLSAETASGKFPVESVKIMDRIIRGVENDNSYRQILESKQIKLEETTSDAISSAASQVVKTVLAKAIFTYTRSGATAKRAARERPTVPIIGLSPDRITARQLALIWGVHTIHALEPKSFSGMIDNACELAKKEGIVKKGDYVVITAGAPIGVSGSTNNLRIAKINYCLLYTSPSPRDWL
;
A
#
# COMPACT_ATOMS: atom_id res chain seq x y z
N CYS A 1 1.15 -13.07 -12.68
CA CYS A 1 0.78 -12.98 -11.25
C CYS A 1 0.06 -11.66 -10.95
N ARG A 2 0.62 -10.50 -11.36
CA ARG A 2 0.02 -9.18 -11.08
C ARG A 2 -1.46 -9.09 -11.49
N ASP A 3 -1.83 -9.54 -12.69
CA ASP A 3 -3.22 -9.50 -13.19
C ASP A 3 -4.20 -10.26 -12.29
N PHE A 4 -3.72 -11.32 -11.65
CA PHE A 4 -4.51 -12.13 -10.71
C PHE A 4 -4.42 -11.67 -9.26
N GLY A 5 -3.68 -10.58 -8.97
CA GLY A 5 -3.45 -10.12 -7.60
C GLY A 5 -2.69 -11.13 -6.72
N ILE A 6 -1.87 -11.98 -7.33
CA ILE A 6 -1.03 -12.96 -6.65
C ILE A 6 0.32 -12.31 -6.37
N PRO A 7 0.75 -12.18 -5.09
CA PRO A 7 2.02 -11.57 -4.76
C PRO A 7 3.19 -12.42 -5.25
N VAL A 8 4.24 -11.74 -5.70
CA VAL A 8 5.47 -12.36 -6.20
C VAL A 8 6.64 -11.95 -5.33
N VAL A 9 7.34 -12.95 -4.79
CA VAL A 9 8.61 -12.76 -4.08
C VAL A 9 9.73 -13.25 -4.99
N VAL A 10 10.64 -12.36 -5.37
CA VAL A 10 11.88 -12.74 -6.07
C VAL A 10 12.95 -13.01 -5.01
N ALA A 11 13.52 -14.20 -5.08
CA ALA A 11 14.39 -14.74 -4.04
C ALA A 11 15.66 -15.35 -4.66
N THR A 12 16.68 -15.47 -3.82
CA THR A 12 17.99 -16.10 -4.08
C THR A 12 18.93 -15.27 -4.96
N GLN A 13 20.21 -15.23 -4.52
CA GLN A 13 21.33 -14.62 -5.25
C GLN A 13 21.09 -13.17 -5.73
N MET A 14 20.34 -12.39 -4.96
CA MET A 14 20.02 -11.01 -5.36
C MET A 14 21.21 -10.07 -5.22
N LEU A 15 21.94 -10.16 -4.08
CA LEU A 15 23.14 -9.37 -3.78
C LEU A 15 24.21 -10.29 -3.16
N ASP A 16 24.40 -11.48 -3.72
CA ASP A 16 25.20 -12.57 -3.15
C ASP A 16 26.65 -12.15 -2.83
N SER A 17 27.27 -11.31 -3.67
CA SER A 17 28.59 -10.76 -3.41
C SER A 17 28.67 -9.95 -2.11
N MET A 18 27.55 -9.40 -1.63
CA MET A 18 27.50 -8.64 -0.39
C MET A 18 27.55 -9.49 0.89
N VAL A 19 27.58 -10.81 0.77
CA VAL A 19 27.96 -11.68 1.88
C VAL A 19 29.38 -11.34 2.37
N GLU A 20 30.30 -11.05 1.45
CA GLU A 20 31.71 -10.78 1.73
C GLU A 20 32.14 -9.34 1.38
N SER A 21 31.42 -8.61 0.56
CA SER A 21 31.72 -7.26 0.05
C SER A 21 30.73 -6.22 0.53
N PRO A 22 31.16 -4.97 0.84
CA PRO A 22 30.24 -3.89 1.23
C PRO A 22 29.41 -3.32 0.07
N SER A 23 29.65 -3.77 -1.17
CA SER A 23 28.95 -3.31 -2.37
C SER A 23 28.70 -4.45 -3.33
N PRO A 24 27.55 -4.43 -4.05
CA PRO A 24 27.21 -5.46 -5.01
C PRO A 24 27.98 -5.30 -6.32
N THR A 25 27.96 -6.33 -7.14
CA THR A 25 28.38 -6.26 -8.53
C THR A 25 27.34 -5.48 -9.36
N ARG A 26 27.76 -5.04 -10.58
CA ARG A 26 26.83 -4.37 -11.53
C ARG A 26 25.70 -5.29 -11.97
N ALA A 27 25.97 -6.58 -12.14
CA ALA A 27 24.97 -7.58 -12.53
C ALA A 27 23.90 -7.72 -11.47
N GLU A 28 24.28 -7.92 -10.21
CA GLU A 28 23.35 -8.02 -9.08
C GLU A 28 22.46 -6.77 -8.92
N ALA A 29 23.06 -5.58 -9.03
CA ALA A 29 22.27 -4.34 -9.00
C ALA A 29 21.26 -4.26 -10.15
N SER A 30 21.63 -4.75 -11.35
CA SER A 30 20.74 -4.84 -12.50
C SER A 30 19.65 -5.88 -12.29
N ASP A 31 19.94 -7.02 -11.67
CA ASP A 31 18.96 -8.07 -11.40
C ASP A 31 17.89 -7.58 -10.41
N VAL A 32 18.29 -6.89 -9.34
CA VAL A 32 17.35 -6.22 -8.41
C VAL A 32 16.46 -5.22 -9.14
N ALA A 33 17.06 -4.37 -9.99
CA ALA A 33 16.30 -3.39 -10.76
C ALA A 33 15.31 -4.05 -11.72
N THR A 34 15.73 -5.11 -12.42
CA THR A 34 14.88 -5.88 -13.35
C THR A 34 13.69 -6.50 -12.62
N ALA A 35 13.90 -7.08 -11.44
CA ALA A 35 12.82 -7.66 -10.64
C ALA A 35 11.75 -6.61 -10.26
N VAL A 36 12.17 -5.36 -9.97
CA VAL A 36 11.24 -4.25 -9.72
C VAL A 36 10.49 -3.86 -11.00
N PHE A 37 11.19 -3.74 -12.15
CA PHE A 37 10.56 -3.47 -13.44
C PHE A 37 9.55 -4.55 -13.84
N ASP A 38 9.80 -5.80 -13.46
CA ASP A 38 8.89 -6.93 -13.69
C ASP A 38 7.73 -6.98 -12.69
N SER A 39 7.62 -5.97 -11.84
CA SER A 39 6.54 -5.79 -10.88
C SER A 39 6.52 -6.83 -9.76
N ALA A 40 7.67 -7.29 -9.27
CA ALA A 40 7.76 -8.06 -8.03
C ALA A 40 7.12 -7.28 -6.86
N ASP A 41 6.50 -8.00 -5.93
CA ASP A 41 5.93 -7.40 -4.73
C ASP A 41 6.98 -7.31 -3.62
N CYS A 42 7.85 -8.31 -3.51
CA CYS A 42 8.94 -8.35 -2.55
C CYS A 42 10.22 -8.87 -3.20
N LEU A 43 11.36 -8.41 -2.67
CA LEU A 43 12.68 -8.96 -2.95
C LEU A 43 13.24 -9.53 -1.66
N MET A 44 13.82 -10.72 -1.73
CA MET A 44 14.32 -11.42 -0.55
C MET A 44 15.85 -11.45 -0.55
N LEU A 45 16.44 -11.05 0.57
CA LEU A 45 17.84 -11.32 0.90
C LEU A 45 17.91 -12.60 1.75
N SER A 46 18.95 -13.39 1.58
CA SER A 46 19.18 -14.66 2.26
C SER A 46 20.48 -14.62 3.09
N ALA A 47 21.56 -15.16 2.55
CA ALA A 47 22.86 -15.20 3.22
C ALA A 47 23.41 -13.78 3.50
N GLU A 48 23.12 -12.84 2.64
CA GLU A 48 23.53 -11.44 2.74
C GLU A 48 23.15 -10.81 4.08
N THR A 49 21.99 -11.21 4.63
CA THR A 49 21.47 -10.73 5.92
C THR A 49 21.56 -11.75 7.04
N ALA A 50 21.60 -13.06 6.72
CA ALA A 50 21.60 -14.12 7.73
C ALA A 50 23.01 -14.45 8.24
N SER A 51 24.03 -14.40 7.39
CA SER A 51 25.42 -14.79 7.71
C SER A 51 26.47 -13.88 7.10
N GLY A 52 26.07 -12.92 6.26
CA GLY A 52 26.98 -11.99 5.60
C GLY A 52 27.64 -11.00 6.56
N LYS A 53 28.75 -10.41 6.13
CA LYS A 53 29.50 -9.41 6.89
C LYS A 53 28.86 -8.02 6.85
N PHE A 54 27.98 -7.76 5.87
CA PHE A 54 27.38 -6.44 5.59
C PHE A 54 25.86 -6.46 5.54
N PRO A 55 25.14 -6.99 6.56
CA PRO A 55 23.69 -7.19 6.49
C PRO A 55 22.90 -5.88 6.37
N VAL A 56 23.30 -4.83 7.07
CA VAL A 56 22.63 -3.53 7.04
C VAL A 56 22.85 -2.83 5.70
N GLU A 57 24.06 -2.91 5.17
CA GLU A 57 24.44 -2.36 3.88
C GLU A 57 23.67 -3.05 2.75
N SER A 58 23.50 -4.36 2.81
CA SER A 58 22.73 -5.14 1.83
C SER A 58 21.28 -4.66 1.75
N VAL A 59 20.63 -4.49 2.89
CA VAL A 59 19.25 -3.94 2.93
C VAL A 59 19.21 -2.50 2.39
N LYS A 60 20.15 -1.64 2.79
CA LYS A 60 20.22 -0.24 2.32
C LYS A 60 20.45 -0.14 0.81
N ILE A 61 21.31 -0.99 0.26
CA ILE A 61 21.56 -1.02 -1.20
C ILE A 61 20.31 -1.48 -1.93
N MET A 62 19.66 -2.56 -1.48
CA MET A 62 18.43 -3.05 -2.08
C MET A 62 17.34 -1.97 -2.05
N ASP A 63 17.10 -1.32 -0.91
CA ASP A 63 16.13 -0.21 -0.80
C ASP A 63 16.48 0.95 -1.75
N ARG A 64 17.76 1.30 -1.87
CA ARG A 64 18.21 2.36 -2.79
C ARG A 64 17.91 2.02 -4.25
N ILE A 65 18.15 0.79 -4.67
CA ILE A 65 17.87 0.34 -6.05
C ILE A 65 16.36 0.34 -6.30
N ILE A 66 15.57 -0.22 -5.39
CA ILE A 66 14.11 -0.25 -5.49
C ILE A 66 13.57 1.18 -5.65
N ARG A 67 13.93 2.10 -4.76
CA ARG A 67 13.49 3.50 -4.82
C ARG A 67 13.99 4.20 -6.09
N GLY A 68 15.20 3.88 -6.56
CA GLY A 68 15.72 4.41 -7.81
C GLY A 68 14.84 4.05 -9.00
N VAL A 69 14.46 2.78 -9.11
CA VAL A 69 13.57 2.29 -10.18
C VAL A 69 12.15 2.86 -10.03
N GLU A 70 11.58 2.83 -8.84
CA GLU A 70 10.20 3.30 -8.61
C GLU A 70 10.02 4.81 -8.86
N ASN A 71 11.07 5.60 -8.72
CA ASN A 71 11.09 7.03 -9.02
C ASN A 71 11.42 7.34 -10.49
N ASP A 72 11.82 6.36 -11.27
CA ASP A 72 12.13 6.55 -12.68
C ASP A 72 10.86 6.69 -13.53
N ASN A 73 10.87 7.68 -14.43
CA ASN A 73 9.72 7.95 -15.31
C ASN A 73 9.44 6.77 -16.26
N SER A 74 10.47 6.03 -16.69
CA SER A 74 10.29 4.88 -17.59
C SER A 74 9.53 3.75 -16.90
N TYR A 75 9.77 3.53 -15.60
CA TYR A 75 9.01 2.55 -14.81
C TYR A 75 7.52 2.88 -14.80
N ARG A 76 7.17 4.14 -14.59
CA ARG A 76 5.77 4.61 -14.62
C ARG A 76 5.13 4.42 -15.99
N GLN A 77 5.83 4.77 -17.05
CA GLN A 77 5.35 4.58 -18.42
C GLN A 77 5.10 3.10 -18.74
N ILE A 78 6.00 2.20 -18.31
CA ILE A 78 5.84 0.77 -18.48
C ILE A 78 4.62 0.25 -17.71
N LEU A 79 4.42 0.69 -16.47
CA LEU A 79 3.25 0.31 -15.67
C LEU A 79 1.93 0.77 -16.30
N GLU A 80 1.90 1.99 -16.84
CA GLU A 80 0.72 2.57 -17.50
C GLU A 80 0.42 1.95 -18.87
N SER A 81 1.46 1.52 -19.59
CA SER A 81 1.29 0.82 -20.89
C SER A 81 0.75 -0.60 -20.73
N LYS A 82 1.04 -1.25 -19.60
CA LYS A 82 0.53 -2.59 -19.28
C LYS A 82 -0.88 -2.45 -18.69
N GLN A 83 -1.90 -2.42 -19.55
CA GLN A 83 -3.29 -2.45 -19.10
C GLN A 83 -3.57 -3.75 -18.33
N ILE A 84 -4.04 -3.62 -17.12
CA ILE A 84 -4.47 -4.76 -16.30
C ILE A 84 -5.82 -5.22 -16.82
N LYS A 85 -5.96 -6.53 -17.04
CA LYS A 85 -7.24 -7.12 -17.36
C LYS A 85 -8.12 -7.10 -16.11
N LEU A 86 -9.07 -6.18 -16.08
CA LEU A 86 -10.05 -6.11 -15.00
C LEU A 86 -11.05 -7.25 -15.12
N GLU A 87 -11.46 -7.79 -13.97
CA GLU A 87 -12.66 -8.61 -13.89
C GLU A 87 -13.91 -7.73 -13.98
N GLU A 88 -14.99 -8.26 -14.53
CA GLU A 88 -16.28 -7.55 -14.61
C GLU A 88 -16.98 -7.51 -13.22
N THR A 89 -16.26 -7.01 -12.21
CA THR A 89 -16.75 -6.93 -10.83
C THR A 89 -16.74 -5.49 -10.30
N THR A 90 -17.67 -5.20 -9.42
CA THR A 90 -17.72 -3.91 -8.71
C THR A 90 -16.41 -3.62 -7.97
N SER A 91 -15.82 -4.65 -7.37
CA SER A 91 -14.60 -4.51 -6.59
C SER A 91 -13.41 -4.09 -7.45
N ASP A 92 -13.30 -4.62 -8.66
CA ASP A 92 -12.25 -4.25 -9.61
C ASP A 92 -12.48 -2.84 -10.14
N ALA A 93 -13.72 -2.50 -10.49
CA ALA A 93 -14.08 -1.16 -10.95
C ALA A 93 -13.74 -0.10 -9.90
N ILE A 94 -14.06 -0.33 -8.62
CA ILE A 94 -13.75 0.58 -7.51
C ILE A 94 -12.23 0.70 -7.29
N SER A 95 -11.49 -0.39 -7.38
CA SER A 95 -10.04 -0.37 -7.18
C SER A 95 -9.31 0.40 -8.29
N SER A 96 -9.71 0.18 -9.54
CA SER A 96 -9.19 0.92 -10.69
C SER A 96 -9.55 2.41 -10.61
N ALA A 97 -10.81 2.72 -10.30
CA ALA A 97 -11.26 4.09 -10.09
C ALA A 97 -10.48 4.79 -8.97
N ALA A 98 -10.17 4.09 -7.86
CA ALA A 98 -9.40 4.65 -6.75
C ALA A 98 -7.99 5.09 -7.21
N SER A 99 -7.31 4.28 -8.02
CA SER A 99 -6.00 4.62 -8.57
C SER A 99 -6.07 5.86 -9.48
N GLN A 100 -7.10 5.96 -10.31
CA GLN A 100 -7.29 7.12 -11.18
C GLN A 100 -7.65 8.38 -10.40
N VAL A 101 -8.52 8.27 -9.40
CA VAL A 101 -8.91 9.40 -8.53
C VAL A 101 -7.70 9.96 -7.79
N VAL A 102 -6.81 9.10 -7.27
CA VAL A 102 -5.57 9.53 -6.61
C VAL A 102 -4.77 10.49 -7.48
N LYS A 103 -4.60 10.18 -8.77
CA LYS A 103 -3.88 11.03 -9.72
C LYS A 103 -4.60 12.36 -9.94
N THR A 104 -5.92 12.32 -10.07
CA THR A 104 -6.74 13.50 -10.38
C THR A 104 -6.80 14.51 -9.23
N VAL A 105 -6.99 14.02 -7.99
CA VAL A 105 -7.13 14.90 -6.81
C VAL A 105 -5.83 15.08 -6.04
N LEU A 106 -4.72 14.51 -6.52
CA LEU A 106 -3.40 14.54 -5.88
C LEU A 106 -3.47 14.02 -4.43
N ALA A 107 -4.25 12.95 -4.23
CA ALA A 107 -4.37 12.34 -2.91
C ALA A 107 -3.02 11.79 -2.43
N LYS A 108 -2.84 11.71 -1.11
CA LYS A 108 -1.57 11.30 -0.48
C LYS A 108 -1.54 9.84 -0.08
N ALA A 109 -2.70 9.18 0.01
CA ALA A 109 -2.81 7.75 0.33
C ALA A 109 -4.15 7.19 -0.14
N ILE A 110 -4.20 5.84 -0.30
CA ILE A 110 -5.43 5.06 -0.43
C ILE A 110 -5.62 4.28 0.86
N PHE A 111 -6.73 4.47 1.55
CA PHE A 111 -7.13 3.63 2.69
C PHE A 111 -8.08 2.54 2.22
N THR A 112 -7.75 1.29 2.53
CA THR A 112 -8.57 0.13 2.17
C THR A 112 -9.03 -0.58 3.42
N TYR A 113 -10.33 -0.54 3.71
CA TYR A 113 -10.91 -1.40 4.74
C TYR A 113 -11.09 -2.80 4.19
N THR A 114 -10.46 -3.76 4.83
CA THR A 114 -10.43 -5.13 4.32
C THR A 114 -10.36 -6.16 5.45
N ARG A 115 -11.23 -7.16 5.42
CA ARG A 115 -11.20 -8.27 6.38
C ARG A 115 -10.30 -9.41 5.87
N SER A 116 -10.38 -9.74 4.59
CA SER A 116 -9.62 -10.83 3.95
C SER A 116 -8.37 -10.38 3.20
N GLY A 117 -8.10 -9.07 3.15
CA GLY A 117 -7.00 -8.52 2.36
C GLY A 117 -7.32 -8.28 0.87
N ALA A 118 -8.46 -8.76 0.37
CA ALA A 118 -8.77 -8.70 -1.06
C ALA A 118 -8.80 -7.28 -1.63
N THR A 119 -9.39 -6.31 -0.92
CA THR A 119 -9.43 -4.90 -1.35
C THR A 119 -8.03 -4.30 -1.47
N ALA A 120 -7.16 -4.56 -0.48
CA ALA A 120 -5.78 -4.06 -0.50
C ALA A 120 -4.97 -4.69 -1.63
N LYS A 121 -5.12 -6.00 -1.89
CA LYS A 121 -4.47 -6.70 -3.01
C LYS A 121 -4.90 -6.13 -4.36
N ARG A 122 -6.20 -5.86 -4.55
CA ARG A 122 -6.71 -5.23 -5.78
C ARG A 122 -6.16 -3.82 -5.96
N ALA A 123 -6.13 -3.02 -4.90
CA ALA A 123 -5.53 -1.68 -4.96
C ALA A 123 -4.03 -1.75 -5.32
N ALA A 124 -3.27 -2.70 -4.74
CA ALA A 124 -1.86 -2.89 -5.04
C ALA A 124 -1.60 -3.34 -6.48
N ARG A 125 -2.48 -4.15 -7.05
CA ARG A 125 -2.42 -4.56 -8.46
C ARG A 125 -2.38 -3.36 -9.42
N GLU A 126 -3.08 -2.30 -9.09
CA GLU A 126 -3.12 -1.06 -9.89
C GLU A 126 -1.81 -0.25 -9.79
N ARG A 127 -0.90 -0.58 -8.86
CA ARG A 127 0.37 0.15 -8.64
C ARG A 127 0.18 1.68 -8.53
N PRO A 128 -0.65 2.16 -7.62
CA PRO A 128 -0.89 3.61 -7.47
C PRO A 128 0.39 4.37 -7.12
N THR A 129 0.39 5.68 -7.37
CA THR A 129 1.54 6.56 -7.08
C THR A 129 1.68 6.93 -5.61
N VAL A 130 0.81 6.45 -4.76
CA VAL A 130 0.75 6.74 -3.32
C VAL A 130 0.66 5.45 -2.51
N PRO A 131 1.05 5.46 -1.23
CA PRO A 131 0.94 4.29 -0.38
C PRO A 131 -0.52 3.84 -0.20
N ILE A 132 -0.68 2.53 -0.06
CA ILE A 132 -1.95 1.90 0.27
C ILE A 132 -1.92 1.54 1.75
N ILE A 133 -2.88 2.04 2.51
CA ILE A 133 -3.00 1.75 3.92
C ILE A 133 -4.13 0.73 4.11
N GLY A 134 -3.72 -0.52 4.37
CA GLY A 134 -4.65 -1.63 4.63
C GLY A 134 -5.11 -1.61 6.08
N LEU A 135 -6.40 -1.34 6.31
CA LEU A 135 -7.02 -1.36 7.63
C LEU A 135 -7.75 -2.69 7.81
N SER A 136 -7.28 -3.54 8.73
CA SER A 136 -7.89 -4.84 8.98
C SER A 136 -8.15 -5.08 10.47
N PRO A 137 -9.33 -5.62 10.83
CA PRO A 137 -9.62 -6.07 12.19
C PRO A 137 -8.94 -7.41 12.51
N ASP A 138 -8.51 -8.15 11.49
CA ASP A 138 -7.80 -9.41 11.64
C ASP A 138 -6.28 -9.23 11.56
N ARG A 139 -5.59 -9.61 12.64
CA ARG A 139 -4.13 -9.50 12.74
C ARG A 139 -3.38 -10.40 11.76
N ILE A 140 -3.95 -11.57 11.43
CA ILE A 140 -3.31 -12.49 10.47
C ILE A 140 -3.34 -11.87 9.09
N THR A 141 -4.49 -11.37 8.67
CA THR A 141 -4.64 -10.64 7.41
C THR A 141 -3.70 -9.43 7.34
N ALA A 142 -3.63 -8.63 8.40
CA ALA A 142 -2.73 -7.48 8.45
C ALA A 142 -1.26 -7.88 8.24
N ARG A 143 -0.82 -8.98 8.86
CA ARG A 143 0.55 -9.52 8.69
C ARG A 143 0.80 -10.04 7.27
N GLN A 144 -0.15 -10.76 6.69
CA GLN A 144 -0.04 -11.29 5.33
C GLN A 144 0.05 -10.17 4.27
N LEU A 145 -0.65 -9.07 4.49
CA LEU A 145 -0.62 -7.92 3.59
C LEU A 145 0.73 -7.19 3.58
N ALA A 146 1.60 -7.42 4.55
CA ALA A 146 2.97 -6.88 4.55
C ALA A 146 3.82 -7.38 3.37
N LEU A 147 3.42 -8.50 2.73
CA LEU A 147 4.07 -9.04 1.53
C LEU A 147 3.50 -8.45 0.22
N ILE A 148 2.58 -7.53 0.29
CA ILE A 148 1.94 -6.95 -0.89
C ILE A 148 2.59 -5.60 -1.20
N TRP A 149 2.95 -5.40 -2.46
CA TRP A 149 3.59 -4.16 -2.90
C TRP A 149 2.81 -2.91 -2.48
N GLY A 150 3.52 -1.93 -1.94
CA GLY A 150 2.98 -0.62 -1.61
C GLY A 150 1.92 -0.62 -0.50
N VAL A 151 1.66 -1.77 0.15
CA VAL A 151 0.69 -1.88 1.24
C VAL A 151 1.37 -1.75 2.60
N HIS A 152 1.00 -0.70 3.31
CA HIS A 152 1.29 -0.56 4.74
C HIS A 152 0.05 -0.94 5.53
N THR A 153 0.18 -1.82 6.51
CA THR A 153 -0.97 -2.37 7.23
C THR A 153 -1.10 -1.83 8.63
N ILE A 154 -2.32 -1.51 9.01
CA ILE A 154 -2.65 -1.11 10.37
C ILE A 154 -3.75 -2.05 10.89
N HIS A 155 -3.53 -2.66 12.05
CA HIS A 155 -4.57 -3.38 12.75
C HIS A 155 -5.54 -2.35 13.34
N ALA A 156 -6.75 -2.30 12.81
CA ALA A 156 -7.79 -1.36 13.22
C ALA A 156 -9.11 -2.09 13.45
N LEU A 157 -9.83 -1.68 14.49
CA LEU A 157 -11.16 -2.22 14.76
C LEU A 157 -12.11 -1.90 13.61
N GLU A 158 -13.06 -2.78 13.39
CA GLU A 158 -14.09 -2.58 12.37
C GLU A 158 -14.99 -1.41 12.78
N PRO A 159 -15.11 -0.37 11.95
CA PRO A 159 -15.95 0.77 12.28
C PRO A 159 -17.42 0.38 12.23
N LYS A 160 -18.22 1.01 13.11
CA LYS A 160 -19.66 0.73 13.22
C LYS A 160 -20.49 1.47 12.17
N SER A 161 -19.92 2.47 11.51
CA SER A 161 -20.61 3.29 10.52
C SER A 161 -19.65 3.74 9.42
N PHE A 162 -20.20 4.13 8.29
CA PHE A 162 -19.43 4.66 7.17
C PHE A 162 -18.73 6.01 7.52
N SER A 163 -19.42 6.86 8.31
CA SER A 163 -18.81 8.09 8.84
C SER A 163 -17.62 7.76 9.73
N GLY A 164 -17.77 6.84 10.67
CA GLY A 164 -16.66 6.41 11.55
C GLY A 164 -15.49 5.79 10.79
N MET A 165 -15.72 5.17 9.63
CA MET A 165 -14.64 4.74 8.74
C MET A 165 -13.77 5.90 8.28
N ILE A 166 -14.41 6.97 7.81
CA ILE A 166 -13.72 8.15 7.28
C ILE A 166 -12.92 8.83 8.38
N ASP A 167 -13.54 9.06 9.53
CA ASP A 167 -12.91 9.72 10.67
C ASP A 167 -11.70 8.92 11.15
N ASN A 168 -11.85 7.61 11.32
CA ASN A 168 -10.75 6.72 11.74
C ASN A 168 -9.60 6.70 10.71
N ALA A 169 -9.90 6.63 9.42
CA ALA A 169 -8.88 6.69 8.36
C ALA A 169 -8.11 8.02 8.41
N CYS A 170 -8.82 9.14 8.58
CA CYS A 170 -8.22 10.47 8.68
C CYS A 170 -7.34 10.63 9.93
N GLU A 171 -7.78 10.10 11.08
CA GLU A 171 -7.00 10.12 12.33
C GLU A 171 -5.73 9.28 12.20
N LEU A 172 -5.86 8.06 11.69
CA LEU A 172 -4.71 7.17 11.45
C LEU A 172 -3.71 7.79 10.47
N ALA A 173 -4.19 8.39 9.37
CA ALA A 173 -3.35 9.07 8.41
C ALA A 173 -2.51 10.19 9.04
N LYS A 174 -3.09 10.94 9.94
CA LYS A 174 -2.38 12.00 10.70
C LYS A 174 -1.38 11.42 11.69
N LYS A 175 -1.80 10.42 12.47
CA LYS A 175 -0.98 9.76 13.48
C LYS A 175 0.28 9.16 12.88
N GLU A 176 0.15 8.52 11.72
CA GLU A 176 1.27 7.92 10.99
C GLU A 176 2.10 8.96 10.20
N GLY A 177 1.74 10.24 10.24
CA GLY A 177 2.46 11.30 9.54
C GLY A 177 2.38 11.24 8.00
N ILE A 178 1.43 10.48 7.46
CA ILE A 178 1.26 10.27 6.01
C ILE A 178 0.69 11.53 5.34
N VAL A 179 -0.14 12.27 6.07
CA VAL A 179 -0.90 13.40 5.54
C VAL A 179 -0.80 14.64 6.43
N LYS A 180 -1.00 15.80 5.79
CA LYS A 180 -1.09 17.11 6.46
C LYS A 180 -2.50 17.69 6.29
N LYS A 181 -2.81 18.74 7.04
CA LYS A 181 -4.05 19.50 6.86
C LYS A 181 -4.18 20.00 5.42
N GLY A 182 -5.34 19.78 4.84
CA GLY A 182 -5.65 20.19 3.46
C GLY A 182 -5.40 19.10 2.42
N ASP A 183 -4.65 18.05 2.76
CA ASP A 183 -4.43 16.91 1.87
C ASP A 183 -5.70 16.11 1.62
N TYR A 184 -5.74 15.41 0.50
CA TYR A 184 -6.80 14.47 0.17
C TYR A 184 -6.33 13.03 0.38
N VAL A 185 -7.27 12.17 0.79
CA VAL A 185 -7.10 10.71 0.80
C VAL A 185 -8.28 10.06 0.09
N VAL A 186 -8.02 8.89 -0.48
CA VAL A 186 -9.05 8.04 -1.06
C VAL A 186 -9.32 6.89 -0.10
N ILE A 187 -10.59 6.57 0.13
CA ILE A 187 -11.00 5.50 1.04
C ILE A 187 -11.87 4.53 0.26
N THR A 188 -11.53 3.25 0.28
CA THR A 188 -12.30 2.17 -0.33
C THR A 188 -12.78 1.19 0.73
N ALA A 189 -14.03 0.76 0.62
CA ALA A 189 -14.65 -0.13 1.59
C ALA A 189 -15.78 -0.95 0.96
N GLY A 190 -16.15 -2.03 1.63
CA GLY A 190 -17.38 -2.79 1.34
C GLY A 190 -18.56 -2.33 2.17
N ALA A 191 -19.73 -2.22 1.55
CA ALA A 191 -21.00 -2.08 2.22
C ALA A 191 -21.94 -3.24 1.79
N PRO A 192 -22.62 -3.89 2.73
CA PRO A 192 -22.61 -3.70 4.19
C PRO A 192 -21.25 -3.97 4.83
N ILE A 193 -20.96 -3.24 5.94
CA ILE A 193 -19.71 -3.43 6.70
C ILE A 193 -19.64 -4.88 7.22
N GLY A 194 -18.45 -5.47 7.20
CA GLY A 194 -18.22 -6.84 7.67
C GLY A 194 -18.44 -7.94 6.63
N VAL A 195 -18.97 -7.62 5.44
CA VAL A 195 -19.14 -8.57 4.35
C VAL A 195 -17.85 -8.62 3.51
N SER A 196 -17.20 -9.77 3.51
CA SER A 196 -15.94 -9.98 2.77
C SER A 196 -16.18 -9.95 1.25
N GLY A 197 -15.30 -9.30 0.48
CA GLY A 197 -15.35 -9.28 -0.98
C GLY A 197 -16.32 -8.25 -1.60
N SER A 198 -17.01 -7.46 -0.81
CA SER A 198 -18.05 -6.50 -1.25
C SER A 198 -17.54 -5.07 -1.45
N THR A 199 -16.29 -4.88 -1.92
CA THR A 199 -15.78 -3.51 -2.16
C THR A 199 -16.62 -2.81 -3.22
N ASN A 200 -17.47 -1.86 -2.78
CA ASN A 200 -18.44 -1.17 -3.63
C ASN A 200 -18.56 0.34 -3.31
N ASN A 201 -17.72 0.83 -2.39
CA ASN A 201 -17.69 2.24 -2.03
C ASN A 201 -16.29 2.83 -2.23
N LEU A 202 -16.26 4.04 -2.80
CA LEU A 202 -15.11 4.91 -2.90
C LEU A 202 -15.48 6.28 -2.33
N ARG A 203 -14.63 6.81 -1.45
CA ARG A 203 -14.80 8.14 -0.88
C ARG A 203 -13.52 8.94 -0.99
N ILE A 204 -13.64 10.19 -1.39
CA ILE A 204 -12.56 11.19 -1.30
C ILE A 204 -12.79 11.96 0.00
N ALA A 205 -11.79 12.03 0.86
CA ALA A 205 -11.84 12.80 2.10
C ALA A 205 -10.72 13.83 2.11
N LYS A 206 -11.07 15.07 2.49
CA LYS A 206 -10.09 16.15 2.74
C LYS A 206 -9.73 16.15 4.21
N ILE A 207 -8.45 16.15 4.50
CA ILE A 207 -7.96 16.21 5.88
C ILE A 207 -8.18 17.61 6.45
N ASN A 208 -9.22 17.74 7.24
CA ASN A 208 -9.50 18.93 8.02
C ASN A 208 -8.93 18.77 9.45
N TYR A 209 -8.88 19.83 10.25
CA TYR A 209 -8.81 19.64 11.69
C TYR A 209 -10.11 18.95 12.08
N CYS A 210 -10.07 17.67 12.50
CA CYS A 210 -11.11 17.16 13.36
C CYS A 210 -11.05 18.01 14.64
N LEU A 211 -11.90 19.02 14.69
CA LEU A 211 -12.45 19.40 15.98
C LEU A 211 -13.13 18.12 16.47
N LEU A 212 -12.66 17.57 17.58
CA LEU A 212 -13.52 16.77 18.44
C LEU A 212 -14.77 17.63 18.66
N TYR A 213 -15.81 17.39 17.87
CA TYR A 213 -17.13 17.78 18.26
C TYR A 213 -17.48 16.86 19.44
N THR A 214 -16.96 17.18 20.60
CA THR A 214 -17.72 16.94 21.81
C THR A 214 -18.94 17.81 21.64
N SER A 215 -20.05 17.23 21.19
CA SER A 215 -21.34 17.90 21.27
C SER A 215 -21.46 18.37 22.73
N PRO A 216 -21.64 19.66 22.99
CA PRO A 216 -21.87 20.11 24.35
C PRO A 216 -23.07 19.30 24.86
N SER A 217 -22.87 18.65 26.00
CA SER A 217 -23.95 17.94 26.66
C SER A 217 -25.09 18.95 26.87
N PRO A 218 -26.36 18.54 26.68
CA PRO A 218 -27.50 19.41 26.99
C PRO A 218 -27.49 19.96 28.43
N ARG A 219 -26.59 19.47 29.30
CA ARG A 219 -26.38 19.95 30.67
C ARG A 219 -25.46 21.17 30.79
N ASP A 220 -24.80 21.58 29.72
CA ASP A 220 -23.91 22.75 29.74
C ASP A 220 -24.63 24.05 29.37
N TRP A 221 -25.98 24.02 29.34
CA TRP A 221 -26.86 25.15 29.04
C TRP A 221 -27.69 25.62 30.27
N LEU A 222 -27.23 25.32 31.47
CA LEU A 222 -27.86 25.86 32.73
C LEU A 222 -26.84 26.66 33.53
#